data_dcc2974cbbdb27847c9cff1d7999402b
#
_entry.id   dcc2974cbbdb27847c9cff1d7999402b
#
_cell.length_a   1.000
_cell.length_b   1.000
_cell.length_c   1.000
_cell.angle_alpha   90.00
_cell.angle_beta   90.00
_cell.angle_gamma   90.00
#
_symmetry.space_group_name_H-M   'P 1'
#
loop_
_entity.id
_entity.type
_entity.pdbx_description
1 polymer ?
#
loop_
_entity_poly.entity_id
_entity_poly.type
_entity_poly.pdbx_seq_one_letter_code
_entity_poly.pdbx_strand_id
1 'polypeptide(L)'
;MFWSCITATGHDYGTTIIDGSIYSYVYVDILETSLLETLDYFDLHIKDVRFQQDRAISHTSVNTKQWFNKHGFFVDTIVNWPARSPNLNPIEHVWYQLKRRPNAYPTRPTTKEELEQKIATEWYKFTEKDCLKYIDSMPARIKVIIKNKGGPTKY
;
A
#
# COMPACT_ATOMS: atom_id res chain seq x y z
N MET A 1 -3.72 13.11 2.77
CA MET A 1 -3.82 11.63 2.57
C MET A 1 -2.41 11.07 2.58
N PHE A 2 -2.22 9.83 2.98
CA PHE A 2 -0.90 9.18 3.06
C PHE A 2 -0.88 7.98 2.12
N TRP A 3 0.10 7.92 1.24
CA TRP A 3 0.33 6.79 0.35
C TRP A 3 1.66 6.13 0.70
N SER A 4 1.71 4.82 0.60
CA SER A 4 2.93 4.02 0.66
C SER A 4 2.69 2.62 0.14
N CYS A 5 3.74 1.83 0.01
CA CYS A 5 3.67 0.42 -0.34
C CYS A 5 4.49 -0.45 0.62
N ILE A 6 4.25 -1.74 0.58
CA ILE A 6 5.04 -2.75 1.30
C ILE A 6 5.48 -3.85 0.36
N THR A 7 6.64 -4.40 0.63
CA THR A 7 7.22 -5.55 -0.05
C THR A 7 7.55 -6.65 0.97
N ALA A 8 7.95 -7.82 0.49
CA ALA A 8 8.44 -8.88 1.37
C ALA A 8 9.77 -8.49 2.06
N THR A 9 10.50 -7.53 1.50
CA THR A 9 11.78 -7.02 2.02
C THR A 9 11.62 -5.78 2.90
N GLY A 10 10.42 -5.21 3.00
CA GLY A 10 10.15 -4.06 3.86
C GLY A 10 9.05 -3.15 3.34
N HIS A 11 8.92 -1.99 3.97
CA HIS A 11 8.06 -0.90 3.49
C HIS A 11 8.82 -0.01 2.50
N ASP A 12 8.10 0.86 1.79
CA ASP A 12 8.69 1.78 0.82
C ASP A 12 9.79 2.68 1.42
N TYR A 13 10.67 3.12 0.55
CA TYR A 13 11.77 4.02 0.91
C TYR A 13 11.28 5.41 1.32
N GLY A 14 10.19 5.89 0.71
CA GLY A 14 9.61 7.20 0.97
C GLY A 14 8.11 7.16 1.23
N THR A 15 7.65 7.97 2.15
CA THR A 15 6.23 8.18 2.39
C THR A 15 5.76 9.40 1.65
N THR A 16 4.66 9.29 0.89
CA THR A 16 4.08 10.44 0.21
C THR A 16 2.86 10.94 0.96
N ILE A 17 2.92 12.17 1.44
CA ILE A 17 1.80 12.86 2.06
C ILE A 17 1.17 13.79 1.03
N ILE A 18 -0.11 13.62 0.81
CA ILE A 18 -0.85 14.27 -0.25
C ILE A 18 -1.91 15.17 0.35
N ASP A 19 -1.89 16.43 -0.07
CA ASP A 19 -2.95 17.38 0.23
C ASP A 19 -4.12 17.23 -0.74
N GLY A 20 -5.33 17.09 -0.18
CA GLY A 20 -6.55 16.97 -0.97
C GLY A 20 -6.80 15.57 -1.53
N SER A 21 -7.33 15.51 -2.75
CA SER A 21 -7.77 14.29 -3.43
C SER A 21 -6.70 13.74 -4.36
N ILE A 22 -6.58 12.41 -4.43
CA ILE A 22 -5.70 11.74 -5.38
C ILE A 22 -6.42 11.60 -6.72
N TYR A 23 -6.13 12.50 -7.64
CA TYR A 23 -6.51 12.36 -9.05
C TYR A 23 -5.51 11.46 -9.78
N SER A 24 -5.87 11.02 -10.99
CA SER A 24 -5.06 10.07 -11.76
C SER A 24 -3.63 10.56 -12.05
N TYR A 25 -3.45 11.86 -12.30
CA TYR A 25 -2.13 12.44 -12.56
C TYR A 25 -1.28 12.49 -11.28
N VAL A 26 -1.88 12.80 -10.12
CA VAL A 26 -1.19 12.74 -8.81
C VAL A 26 -0.77 11.31 -8.50
N TYR A 27 -1.65 10.34 -8.80
CA TYR A 27 -1.32 8.94 -8.58
C TYR A 27 -0.18 8.47 -9.48
N VAL A 28 -0.17 8.87 -10.74
CA VAL A 28 0.95 8.56 -11.66
C VAL A 28 2.27 9.17 -11.15
N ASP A 29 2.24 10.39 -10.63
CA ASP A 29 3.42 11.02 -10.03
C ASP A 29 3.94 10.24 -8.81
N ILE A 30 3.04 9.73 -7.96
CA ILE A 30 3.39 8.86 -6.84
C ILE A 30 4.03 7.55 -7.32
N LEU A 31 3.50 6.94 -8.37
CA LEU A 31 4.07 5.73 -8.93
C LEU A 31 5.46 5.99 -9.53
N GLU A 32 5.63 7.12 -10.21
CA GLU A 32 6.92 7.52 -10.81
C GLU A 32 7.99 7.77 -9.75
N THR A 33 7.63 8.41 -8.66
CA THR A 33 8.57 8.75 -7.58
C THR A 33 8.67 7.62 -6.56
N SER A 34 7.62 7.37 -5.77
CA SER A 34 7.71 6.49 -4.62
C SER A 34 7.77 5.00 -4.97
N LEU A 35 7.02 4.54 -6.00
CA LEU A 35 7.05 3.11 -6.35
C LEU A 35 8.37 2.75 -7.05
N LEU A 36 8.80 3.52 -8.05
CA LEU A 36 10.06 3.22 -8.76
C LEU A 36 11.27 3.35 -7.84
N GLU A 37 11.31 4.38 -6.98
CA GLU A 37 12.38 4.52 -5.98
C GLU A 37 12.40 3.35 -5.00
N THR A 38 11.23 2.83 -4.60
CA THR A 38 11.15 1.64 -3.74
C THR A 38 11.68 0.39 -4.43
N LEU A 39 11.35 0.19 -5.71
CA LEU A 39 11.86 -0.94 -6.48
C LEU A 39 13.37 -0.86 -6.65
N ASP A 40 13.90 0.31 -6.95
CA ASP A 40 15.34 0.56 -7.09
C ASP A 40 16.06 0.34 -5.76
N TYR A 41 15.55 0.88 -4.66
CA TYR A 41 16.12 0.72 -3.33
C TYR A 41 16.27 -0.75 -2.90
N PHE A 42 15.29 -1.60 -3.24
CA PHE A 42 15.32 -3.02 -2.92
C PHE A 42 15.88 -3.91 -4.03
N ASP A 43 16.44 -3.33 -5.08
CA ASP A 43 16.96 -4.07 -6.27
C ASP A 43 15.90 -5.02 -6.88
N LEU A 44 14.65 -4.54 -6.96
CA LEU A 44 13.52 -5.31 -7.46
C LEU A 44 13.24 -4.98 -8.94
N HIS A 45 13.38 -5.95 -9.80
CA HIS A 45 13.01 -5.77 -11.20
C HIS A 45 11.50 -5.88 -11.40
N ILE A 46 10.92 -4.98 -12.20
CA ILE A 46 9.48 -4.94 -12.49
C ILE A 46 8.93 -6.29 -12.96
N LYS A 47 9.68 -7.03 -13.77
CA LYS A 47 9.30 -8.37 -14.26
C LYS A 47 9.14 -9.42 -13.15
N ASP A 48 9.80 -9.22 -12.00
CA ASP A 48 9.81 -10.16 -10.89
C ASP A 48 8.81 -9.74 -9.78
N VAL A 49 8.17 -8.57 -9.94
CA VAL A 49 7.25 -7.99 -8.97
C VAL A 49 5.80 -8.23 -9.38
N ARG A 50 4.97 -8.60 -8.44
CA ARG A 50 3.50 -8.60 -8.59
C ARG A 50 2.93 -7.41 -7.80
N PHE A 51 2.56 -6.37 -8.53
CA PHE A 51 2.01 -5.17 -7.91
C PHE A 51 0.52 -5.32 -7.63
N GLN A 52 0.15 -5.13 -6.38
CA GLN A 52 -1.24 -5.17 -5.93
C GLN A 52 -1.71 -3.79 -5.52
N GLN A 53 -2.85 -3.39 -6.02
CA GLN A 53 -3.56 -2.17 -5.62
C GLN A 53 -5.06 -2.43 -5.56
N ASP A 54 -5.81 -1.55 -4.89
CA ASP A 54 -7.27 -1.59 -4.94
C ASP A 54 -7.80 -1.03 -6.27
N ARG A 55 -9.14 -1.00 -6.40
CA ARG A 55 -9.81 -0.50 -7.60
C ARG A 55 -10.29 0.95 -7.44
N ALA A 56 -9.55 1.80 -6.73
CA ALA A 56 -9.86 3.22 -6.71
C ALA A 56 -9.86 3.82 -8.12
N ILE A 57 -10.65 4.87 -8.33
CA ILE A 57 -10.80 5.49 -9.66
C ILE A 57 -9.46 5.94 -10.24
N SER A 58 -8.61 6.54 -9.40
CA SER A 58 -7.25 6.94 -9.80
C SER A 58 -6.40 5.74 -10.21
N HIS A 59 -6.53 4.60 -9.52
CA HIS A 59 -5.75 3.39 -9.80
C HIS A 59 -6.14 2.69 -11.10
N THR A 60 -7.40 2.81 -11.50
CA THR A 60 -7.94 2.15 -12.70
C THR A 60 -8.10 3.08 -13.89
N SER A 61 -7.65 4.32 -13.78
CA SER A 61 -7.75 5.33 -14.82
C SER A 61 -6.95 4.98 -16.08
N VAL A 62 -7.28 5.62 -17.19
CA VAL A 62 -6.54 5.46 -18.46
C VAL A 62 -5.08 5.87 -18.28
N ASN A 63 -4.82 7.01 -17.63
CA ASN A 63 -3.46 7.51 -17.39
C ASN A 63 -2.62 6.51 -16.61
N THR A 64 -3.17 5.93 -15.55
CA THR A 64 -2.49 4.94 -14.72
C THR A 64 -2.17 3.66 -15.49
N LYS A 65 -3.12 3.17 -16.30
CA LYS A 65 -2.90 2.01 -17.16
C LYS A 65 -1.82 2.27 -18.22
N GLN A 66 -1.82 3.46 -18.83
CA GLN A 66 -0.78 3.86 -19.78
C GLN A 66 0.59 3.92 -19.11
N TRP A 67 0.66 4.44 -17.89
CA TRP A 67 1.88 4.48 -17.11
C TRP A 67 2.42 3.06 -16.84
N PHE A 68 1.59 2.14 -16.35
CA PHE A 68 1.99 0.75 -16.14
C PHE A 68 2.51 0.09 -17.41
N ASN A 69 1.82 0.27 -18.53
CA ASN A 69 2.25 -0.27 -19.83
C ASN A 69 3.59 0.31 -20.27
N LYS A 70 3.79 1.62 -20.12
CA LYS A 70 5.05 2.31 -20.47
C LYS A 70 6.23 1.76 -19.67
N HIS A 71 6.03 1.44 -18.39
CA HIS A 71 7.08 0.97 -17.49
C HIS A 71 7.24 -0.57 -17.49
N GLY A 72 6.52 -1.28 -18.34
CA GLY A 72 6.65 -2.74 -18.46
C GLY A 72 5.96 -3.54 -17.35
N PHE A 73 5.03 -2.93 -16.63
CA PHE A 73 4.11 -3.66 -15.76
C PHE A 73 3.03 -4.30 -16.64
N PHE A 74 3.23 -5.53 -17.02
CA PHE A 74 2.23 -6.28 -17.78
C PHE A 74 1.07 -6.74 -16.90
N VAL A 75 -0.01 -7.19 -17.53
CA VAL A 75 -1.21 -7.69 -16.83
C VAL A 75 -0.86 -8.75 -15.77
N ASP A 76 0.16 -9.55 -16.04
CA ASP A 76 0.63 -10.61 -15.15
C ASP A 76 1.34 -10.08 -13.89
N THR A 77 1.86 -8.86 -13.95
CA THR A 77 2.52 -8.20 -12.81
C THR A 77 1.56 -7.37 -11.98
N ILE A 78 0.40 -6.99 -12.55
CA ILE A 78 -0.65 -6.26 -11.85
C ILE A 78 -1.76 -7.24 -11.47
N VAL A 79 -1.94 -7.44 -10.18
CA VAL A 79 -2.98 -8.35 -9.69
C VAL A 79 -4.36 -7.74 -9.93
N ASN A 80 -5.22 -8.42 -10.70
CA ASN A 80 -6.61 -8.01 -10.92
C ASN A 80 -7.44 -8.23 -9.64
N TRP A 81 -7.51 -7.16 -8.84
CA TRP A 81 -8.03 -7.23 -7.49
C TRP A 81 -9.55 -7.16 -7.46
N PRO A 82 -10.24 -7.99 -6.64
CA PRO A 82 -11.68 -7.88 -6.49
C PRO A 82 -12.04 -6.56 -5.79
N ALA A 83 -13.13 -5.94 -6.26
CA ALA A 83 -13.63 -4.71 -5.65
C ALA A 83 -14.05 -4.95 -4.20
N ARG A 84 -13.87 -3.93 -3.33
CA ARG A 84 -14.31 -3.95 -1.93
C ARG A 84 -13.72 -5.10 -1.11
N SER A 85 -12.45 -5.41 -1.31
CA SER A 85 -11.76 -6.51 -0.63
C SER A 85 -10.57 -6.03 0.23
N PRO A 86 -10.77 -5.12 1.20
CA PRO A 86 -9.67 -4.63 2.05
C PRO A 86 -9.04 -5.76 2.88
N ASN A 87 -9.82 -6.76 3.28
CA ASN A 87 -9.32 -7.92 4.05
C ASN A 87 -8.24 -8.71 3.29
N LEU A 88 -8.23 -8.63 1.96
CA LEU A 88 -7.24 -9.26 1.11
C LEU A 88 -6.04 -8.35 0.83
N ASN A 89 -6.08 -7.09 1.23
CA ASN A 89 -4.97 -6.17 1.02
C ASN A 89 -4.08 -6.13 2.27
N PRO A 90 -2.83 -6.67 2.22
CA PRO A 90 -1.95 -6.69 3.39
C PRO A 90 -1.68 -5.32 4.00
N ILE A 91 -1.53 -4.29 3.17
CA ILE A 91 -1.22 -2.94 3.62
C ILE A 91 -2.32 -2.33 4.50
N GLU A 92 -3.58 -2.76 4.36
CA GLU A 92 -4.68 -2.27 5.20
C GLU A 92 -4.46 -2.60 6.69
N HIS A 93 -3.79 -3.71 6.96
CA HIS A 93 -3.44 -4.09 8.35
C HIS A 93 -2.28 -3.25 8.88
N VAL A 94 -1.35 -2.89 8.02
CA VAL A 94 -0.27 -1.95 8.36
C VAL A 94 -0.87 -0.58 8.66
N TRP A 95 -1.80 -0.10 7.81
CA TRP A 95 -2.56 1.13 8.05
C TRP A 95 -3.34 1.12 9.37
N TYR A 96 -3.97 0.00 9.68
CA TYR A 96 -4.68 -0.14 10.94
C TYR A 96 -3.74 0.00 12.15
N GLN A 97 -2.58 -0.65 12.11
CA GLN A 97 -1.58 -0.52 13.16
C GLN A 97 -1.00 0.90 13.21
N LEU A 98 -0.67 1.46 12.06
CA LEU A 98 -0.15 2.82 11.95
C LEU A 98 -1.11 3.84 12.58
N LYS A 99 -2.40 3.75 12.29
CA LYS A 99 -3.42 4.65 12.87
C LYS A 99 -3.52 4.56 14.39
N ARG A 100 -3.21 3.41 14.97
CA ARG A 100 -3.25 3.20 16.43
C ARG A 100 -2.03 3.76 17.15
N ARG A 101 -0.87 3.73 16.53
CA ARG A 101 0.40 4.15 17.15
C ARG A 101 0.43 5.63 17.54
N PRO A 102 0.07 6.60 16.68
CA PRO A 102 -0.01 8.00 17.07
C PRO A 102 -1.01 8.28 18.20
N ASN A 103 -2.07 7.50 18.31
CA ASN A 103 -3.05 7.63 19.39
C ASN A 103 -2.52 7.16 20.76
N ALA A 104 -1.40 6.43 20.79
CA ALA A 104 -0.74 6.01 22.02
C ALA A 104 0.22 7.08 22.60
N TYR A 105 0.45 8.18 21.87
CA TYR A 105 1.27 9.28 22.37
C TYR A 105 0.52 10.04 23.49
N PRO A 106 1.25 10.54 24.51
CA PRO A 106 0.66 11.29 25.60
C PRO A 106 -0.09 12.55 25.15
N THR A 107 0.41 13.16 24.06
CA THR A 107 -0.19 14.33 23.43
C THR A 107 -0.69 14.02 22.04
N ARG A 108 -1.95 14.36 21.78
CA ARG A 108 -2.50 14.28 20.42
C ARG A 108 -1.88 15.36 19.54
N PRO A 109 -1.63 15.07 18.24
CA PRO A 109 -1.20 16.10 17.31
C PRO A 109 -2.27 17.19 17.20
N THR A 110 -1.84 18.42 17.24
CA THR A 110 -2.72 19.60 17.17
C THR A 110 -2.70 20.26 15.81
N THR A 111 -1.63 20.02 15.05
CA THR A 111 -1.48 20.50 13.68
C THR A 111 -1.34 19.33 12.70
N LYS A 112 -1.49 19.65 11.41
CA LYS A 112 -1.30 18.69 10.33
C LYS A 112 0.16 18.22 10.29
N GLU A 113 1.09 19.14 10.42
CA GLU A 113 2.53 18.90 10.37
C GLU A 113 2.97 17.95 11.50
N GLU A 114 2.46 18.15 12.71
CA GLU A 114 2.70 17.24 13.83
C GLU A 114 2.16 15.84 13.56
N LEU A 115 0.97 15.74 12.95
CA LEU A 115 0.39 14.45 12.59
C LEU A 115 1.24 13.74 11.53
N GLU A 116 1.68 14.45 10.51
CA GLU A 116 2.51 13.95 9.44
C GLU A 116 3.85 13.43 9.96
N GLN A 117 4.51 14.20 10.83
CA GLN A 117 5.76 13.79 11.47
C GLN A 117 5.57 12.53 12.32
N LYS A 118 4.49 12.44 13.10
CA LYS A 118 4.18 11.25 13.89
C LYS A 118 3.90 10.04 13.01
N ILE A 119 3.14 10.21 11.94
CA ILE A 119 2.86 9.13 10.99
C ILE A 119 4.17 8.63 10.36
N ALA A 120 5.02 9.53 9.85
CA ALA A 120 6.30 9.17 9.26
C ALA A 120 7.19 8.45 10.28
N THR A 121 7.29 8.99 11.50
CA THR A 121 8.07 8.37 12.59
C THR A 121 7.58 6.95 12.90
N GLU A 122 6.27 6.72 12.95
CA GLU A 122 5.73 5.39 13.21
C GLU A 122 5.82 4.45 12.01
N TRP A 123 5.77 4.98 10.79
CA TRP A 123 5.94 4.23 9.57
C TRP A 123 7.34 3.61 9.49
N TYR A 124 8.37 4.40 9.73
CA TYR A 124 9.76 3.91 9.72
C TYR A 124 10.13 2.95 10.85
N LYS A 125 9.23 2.71 11.81
CA LYS A 125 9.38 1.65 12.82
C LYS A 125 8.87 0.28 12.34
N PHE A 126 8.18 0.21 11.20
CA PHE A 126 7.81 -1.07 10.63
C PHE A 126 9.04 -1.76 10.04
N THR A 127 9.22 -3.00 10.43
CA THR A 127 10.34 -3.82 9.97
C THR A 127 9.91 -4.69 8.79
N GLU A 128 10.90 -5.25 8.07
CA GLU A 128 10.66 -6.33 7.10
C GLU A 128 9.76 -7.42 7.69
N LYS A 129 10.06 -7.87 8.91
CA LYS A 129 9.29 -8.90 9.60
C LYS A 129 7.82 -8.52 9.81
N ASP A 130 7.55 -7.24 10.06
CA ASP A 130 6.17 -6.75 10.19
C ASP A 130 5.44 -6.80 8.84
N CYS A 131 6.08 -6.38 7.77
CA CYS A 131 5.52 -6.43 6.42
C CYS A 131 5.28 -7.87 5.98
N LEU A 132 6.29 -8.73 6.10
CA LEU A 132 6.24 -10.13 5.72
C LEU A 132 5.13 -10.90 6.46
N LYS A 133 4.93 -10.65 7.75
CA LYS A 133 3.85 -11.22 8.55
C LYS A 133 2.47 -11.02 7.91
N TYR A 134 2.20 -9.83 7.35
CA TYR A 134 0.91 -9.55 6.71
C TYR A 134 0.82 -10.16 5.32
N ILE A 135 1.92 -10.15 4.56
CA ILE A 135 2.00 -10.77 3.24
C ILE A 135 1.81 -12.29 3.36
N ASP A 136 2.52 -12.95 4.27
CA ASP A 136 2.44 -14.39 4.49
C ASP A 136 1.08 -14.86 5.04
N SER A 137 0.30 -13.95 5.61
CA SER A 137 -1.06 -14.28 6.06
C SER A 137 -2.06 -14.44 4.90
N MET A 138 -1.72 -14.02 3.68
CA MET A 138 -2.63 -14.00 2.54
C MET A 138 -3.21 -15.37 2.16
N PRO A 139 -2.43 -16.46 2.09
CA PRO A 139 -2.98 -17.77 1.77
C PRO A 139 -4.06 -18.22 2.77
N ALA A 140 -3.86 -17.93 4.06
CA ALA A 140 -4.84 -18.26 5.09
C ALA A 140 -6.11 -17.40 4.97
N ARG A 141 -5.97 -16.10 4.65
CA ARG A 141 -7.11 -15.20 4.44
C ARG A 141 -7.95 -15.64 3.24
N ILE A 142 -7.31 -15.95 2.13
CA ILE A 142 -7.98 -16.43 0.92
C ILE A 142 -8.79 -17.69 1.24
N LYS A 143 -8.20 -18.66 1.96
CA LYS A 143 -8.91 -19.88 2.38
C LYS A 143 -10.17 -19.57 3.22
N VAL A 144 -10.09 -18.62 4.15
CA VAL A 144 -11.23 -18.22 4.98
C VAL A 144 -12.31 -17.54 4.15
N ILE A 145 -11.95 -16.65 3.21
CA ILE A 145 -12.90 -15.98 2.34
C ILE A 145 -13.62 -16.97 1.44
N ILE A 146 -12.91 -17.93 0.85
CA ILE A 146 -13.51 -19.00 0.03
C ILE A 146 -14.47 -19.83 0.89
N LYS A 147 -14.04 -20.26 2.09
CA LYS A 147 -14.88 -21.01 3.02
C LYS A 147 -16.16 -20.26 3.40
N ASN A 148 -16.06 -18.95 3.59
CA ASN A 148 -17.19 -18.10 3.96
C ASN A 148 -17.98 -17.59 2.73
N LYS A 149 -17.69 -18.11 1.52
CA LYS A 149 -18.35 -17.70 0.27
C LYS A 149 -18.38 -16.18 0.05
N GLY A 150 -17.28 -15.51 0.37
CA GLY A 150 -17.14 -14.05 0.28
C GLY A 150 -17.76 -13.27 1.45
N GLY A 151 -18.32 -13.92 2.44
CA GLY A 151 -18.89 -13.30 3.63
C GLY A 151 -17.81 -12.69 4.56
N PRO A 152 -18.24 -12.01 5.64
CA PRO A 152 -17.34 -11.38 6.59
C PRO A 152 -16.29 -12.33 7.17
N THR A 153 -15.10 -11.83 7.39
CA THR A 153 -14.01 -12.57 8.02
C THR A 153 -13.53 -11.84 9.28
N LYS A 154 -12.71 -12.53 10.08
CA LYS A 154 -12.08 -11.94 11.27
C LYS A 154 -10.86 -11.04 10.95
N TYR A 155 -10.55 -10.86 9.67
CA TYR A 155 -9.42 -10.08 9.17
C TYR A 155 -9.88 -8.69 8.73
#